data_372be2925ed2f1776ff85f3e66da4c66
#
_entry.id   372be2925ed2f1776ff85f3e66da4c66
#
_cell.length_a   1.000
_cell.length_b   1.000
_cell.length_c   1.000
_cell.angle_alpha   90.00
_cell.angle_beta   90.00
_cell.angle_gamma   90.00
#
_symmetry.space_group_name_H-M   'P 1'
#
loop_
_entity.id
_entity.type
_entity.pdbx_description
1 polymer ?
#
loop_
_entity_poly.entity_id
_entity_poly.type
_entity_poly.pdbx_seq_one_letter_code
_entity_poly.pdbx_strand_id
1 'polypeptide(L)'
;KAQQQETSLLSKSALIGKLLNKAQMLSQIIASQSGLSRDSQGDLRQLSELITSVTPQVTQTLGEGRAMGAYSLGQGFLNSSSSTRFDELLQQLEKLQAEYGLKLQDALGASKAAHAALDSLASTSNASLKQGSELFEEQVVMAETLDAPWQDFYDGVSRLMAQTYQLD
;
A
#
# COMPACT_ATOMS: atom_id res chain seq x y z
N LYS A 1 0.72 -9.39 30.09
CA LYS A 1 1.85 -9.66 29.16
C LYS A 1 1.43 -9.39 27.69
N ALA A 2 0.30 -9.93 27.20
CA ALA A 2 -0.18 -9.71 25.83
C ALA A 2 -0.40 -8.22 25.52
N GLN A 3 -1.06 -7.48 26.39
CA GLN A 3 -1.34 -6.05 26.25
C GLN A 3 -0.06 -5.18 26.20
N GLN A 4 0.99 -5.54 26.92
CA GLN A 4 2.30 -4.88 26.87
C GLN A 4 3.05 -5.16 25.57
N GLN A 5 2.94 -6.38 25.04
CA GLN A 5 3.54 -6.74 23.72
C GLN A 5 2.88 -6.00 22.58
N GLU A 6 1.57 -5.83 22.63
CA GLU A 6 0.80 -5.12 21.62
C GLU A 6 1.08 -3.61 21.60
N THR A 7 1.12 -2.96 22.77
CA THR A 7 1.53 -1.54 22.87
C THR A 7 2.94 -1.36 22.31
N SER A 8 3.84 -2.34 22.50
CA SER A 8 5.20 -2.34 21.91
C SER A 8 5.17 -2.47 20.39
N LEU A 9 4.27 -3.31 19.83
CA LEU A 9 4.13 -3.47 18.38
C LEU A 9 3.62 -2.19 17.71
N LEU A 10 2.55 -1.61 18.22
CA LEU A 10 1.97 -0.37 17.72
C LEU A 10 2.98 0.78 17.79
N SER A 11 3.74 0.89 18.89
CA SER A 11 4.78 1.91 19.04
C SER A 11 5.92 1.74 18.04
N LYS A 12 6.33 0.51 17.76
CA LYS A 12 7.36 0.20 16.74
C LYS A 12 6.86 0.48 15.33
N SER A 13 5.62 0.08 15.03
CA SER A 13 4.98 0.37 13.75
C SER A 13 4.89 1.87 13.50
N ALA A 14 4.47 2.66 14.50
CA ALA A 14 4.41 4.11 14.41
C ALA A 14 5.80 4.75 14.18
N LEU A 15 6.85 4.22 14.81
CA LEU A 15 8.22 4.69 14.58
C LEU A 15 8.71 4.38 13.17
N ILE A 16 8.48 3.17 12.69
CA ILE A 16 8.81 2.76 11.32
C ILE A 16 8.04 3.64 10.32
N GLY A 17 6.75 3.85 10.52
CA GLY A 17 5.93 4.73 9.69
C GLY A 17 6.48 6.16 9.61
N LYS A 18 6.94 6.73 10.73
CA LYS A 18 7.60 8.06 10.73
C LYS A 18 8.90 8.08 9.92
N LEU A 19 9.69 7.01 9.97
CA LEU A 19 10.93 6.91 9.18
C LEU A 19 10.64 6.78 7.68
N LEU A 20 9.65 5.95 7.31
CA LEU A 20 9.21 5.79 5.93
C LEU A 20 8.66 7.10 5.37
N ASN A 21 7.84 7.83 6.13
CA ASN A 21 7.32 9.13 5.71
C ASN A 21 8.45 10.14 5.45
N LYS A 22 9.50 10.16 6.28
CA LYS A 22 10.67 11.01 6.03
C LYS A 22 11.42 10.61 4.77
N ALA A 23 11.58 9.32 4.50
CA ALA A 23 12.21 8.83 3.29
C ALA A 23 11.39 9.21 2.04
N GLN A 24 10.06 9.07 2.10
CA GLN A 24 9.16 9.50 1.03
C GLN A 24 9.24 11.01 0.76
N MET A 25 9.24 11.83 1.82
CA MET A 25 9.43 13.29 1.67
C MET A 25 10.76 13.62 0.99
N LEU A 26 11.84 12.92 1.34
CA LEU A 26 13.14 13.10 0.70
C LEU A 26 13.08 12.74 -0.78
N SER A 27 12.46 11.62 -1.14
CA SER A 27 12.27 11.20 -2.54
C SER A 27 11.48 12.24 -3.34
N GLN A 28 10.41 12.81 -2.77
CA GLN A 28 9.64 13.88 -3.40
C GLN A 28 10.45 15.17 -3.59
N ILE A 29 11.28 15.54 -2.60
CA ILE A 29 12.18 16.69 -2.72
C ILE A 29 13.18 16.46 -3.85
N ILE A 30 13.80 15.28 -3.94
CA ILE A 30 14.74 14.93 -5.00
C ILE A 30 14.05 14.97 -6.38
N ALA A 31 12.86 14.39 -6.53
CA ALA A 31 12.09 14.43 -7.77
C ALA A 31 11.75 15.86 -8.20
N SER A 32 11.37 16.71 -7.23
CA SER A 32 11.09 18.12 -7.50
C SER A 32 12.34 18.91 -7.91
N GLN A 33 13.48 18.67 -7.25
CA GLN A 33 14.73 19.37 -7.55
C GLN A 33 15.40 18.87 -8.84
N SER A 34 15.22 17.59 -9.19
CA SER A 34 15.73 17.03 -10.44
C SER A 34 14.96 17.51 -11.69
N GLY A 35 13.83 18.20 -11.50
CA GLY A 35 12.99 18.68 -12.59
C GLY A 35 11.96 17.66 -13.10
N LEU A 36 11.98 16.41 -12.64
CA LEU A 36 11.05 15.36 -13.08
C LEU A 36 9.58 15.76 -12.89
N SER A 37 9.27 16.42 -11.78
CA SER A 37 7.91 16.90 -11.48
C SER A 37 7.48 18.13 -12.34
N ARG A 38 8.41 18.72 -13.10
CA ARG A 38 8.19 19.88 -13.97
C ARG A 38 8.51 19.58 -15.41
N ASP A 39 8.71 18.32 -15.76
CA ASP A 39 9.01 17.93 -17.11
C ASP A 39 7.90 18.38 -18.08
N SER A 40 8.28 18.84 -19.27
CA SER A 40 7.34 19.26 -20.30
C SER A 40 6.58 18.09 -20.92
N GLN A 41 7.13 16.87 -20.82
CA GLN A 41 6.46 15.65 -21.23
C GLN A 41 5.49 15.21 -20.13
N GLY A 42 4.20 15.22 -20.45
CA GLY A 42 3.13 14.95 -19.50
C GLY A 42 3.18 13.54 -18.89
N ASP A 43 3.57 12.56 -19.70
CA ASP A 43 3.72 11.16 -19.28
C ASP A 43 4.84 10.98 -18.25
N LEU A 44 6.02 11.57 -18.46
CA LEU A 44 7.12 11.50 -17.50
C LEU A 44 6.76 12.15 -16.15
N ARG A 45 6.07 13.29 -16.21
CA ARG A 45 5.62 13.97 -15.00
C ARG A 45 4.61 13.13 -14.21
N GLN A 46 3.62 12.54 -14.89
CA GLN A 46 2.59 11.72 -14.28
C GLN A 46 3.18 10.42 -13.68
N LEU A 47 4.07 9.74 -14.42
CA LEU A 47 4.78 8.57 -13.92
C LEU A 47 5.66 8.91 -12.71
N SER A 48 6.40 10.02 -12.77
CA SER A 48 7.20 10.48 -11.64
C SER A 48 6.35 10.71 -10.38
N GLU A 49 5.18 11.33 -10.51
CA GLU A 49 4.26 11.56 -9.39
C GLU A 49 3.72 10.23 -8.84
N LEU A 50 3.35 9.29 -9.71
CA LEU A 50 2.89 7.97 -9.31
C LEU A 50 3.96 7.26 -8.47
N ILE A 51 5.18 7.14 -8.97
CA ILE A 51 6.30 6.42 -8.34
C ILE A 51 6.77 7.09 -7.05
N THR A 52 6.84 8.42 -7.02
CA THR A 52 7.43 9.13 -5.87
C THR A 52 6.43 9.51 -4.78
N SER A 53 5.14 9.49 -5.08
CA SER A 53 4.09 9.95 -4.14
C SER A 53 3.07 8.86 -3.82
N VAL A 54 2.41 8.28 -4.81
CA VAL A 54 1.25 7.40 -4.58
C VAL A 54 1.67 5.97 -4.27
N THR A 55 2.51 5.34 -5.09
CA THR A 55 2.97 3.95 -4.87
C THR A 55 3.60 3.74 -3.49
N PRO A 56 4.49 4.63 -2.97
CA PRO A 56 5.05 4.45 -1.64
C PRO A 56 4.00 4.47 -0.52
N GLN A 57 2.95 5.30 -0.64
CA GLN A 57 1.89 5.35 0.36
C GLN A 57 1.05 4.08 0.34
N VAL A 58 0.72 3.59 -0.85
CA VAL A 58 0.00 2.32 -1.04
C VAL A 58 0.76 1.17 -0.40
N THR A 59 2.02 1.01 -0.75
CA THR A 59 2.84 -0.11 -0.25
C THR A 59 3.13 -0.01 1.25
N GLN A 60 3.24 1.20 1.79
CA GLN A 60 3.32 1.42 3.23
C GLN A 60 2.04 0.97 3.95
N THR A 61 0.87 1.35 3.42
CA THR A 61 -0.43 1.01 4.02
C THR A 61 -0.67 -0.51 3.95
N LEU A 62 -0.38 -1.15 2.81
CA LEU A 62 -0.42 -2.60 2.68
C LEU A 62 0.57 -3.30 3.64
N GLY A 63 1.77 -2.76 3.79
CA GLY A 63 2.78 -3.29 4.70
C GLY A 63 2.39 -3.21 6.17
N GLU A 64 1.73 -2.12 6.57
CA GLU A 64 1.18 -1.97 7.92
C GLU A 64 0.05 -2.98 8.17
N GLY A 65 -0.91 -3.07 7.24
CA GLY A 65 -2.01 -4.04 7.32
C GLY A 65 -1.50 -5.49 7.35
N ARG A 66 -0.49 -5.82 6.53
CA ARG A 66 0.17 -7.14 6.54
C ARG A 66 0.76 -7.48 7.91
N ALA A 67 1.49 -6.55 8.52
CA ALA A 67 2.12 -6.78 9.82
C ALA A 67 1.08 -6.94 10.93
N MET A 68 0.07 -6.10 10.94
CA MET A 68 -1.01 -6.16 11.93
C MET A 68 -1.90 -7.39 11.74
N GLY A 69 -2.26 -7.74 10.50
CA GLY A 69 -3.07 -8.90 10.20
C GLY A 69 -2.38 -10.20 10.57
N ALA A 70 -1.12 -10.37 10.17
CA ALA A 70 -0.33 -11.54 10.56
C ALA A 70 -0.19 -11.66 12.10
N TYR A 71 -0.04 -10.54 12.79
CA TYR A 71 0.00 -10.54 14.26
C TYR A 71 -1.34 -10.97 14.87
N SER A 72 -2.46 -10.40 14.39
CA SER A 72 -3.80 -10.71 14.92
C SER A 72 -4.18 -12.17 14.64
N LEU A 73 -3.91 -12.68 13.44
CA LEU A 73 -4.10 -14.09 13.09
C LEU A 73 -3.24 -15.01 13.94
N GLY A 74 -1.98 -14.64 14.18
CA GLY A 74 -1.09 -15.39 15.07
C GLY A 74 -1.51 -15.40 16.54
N GLN A 75 -2.27 -14.39 16.99
CA GLN A 75 -2.87 -14.33 18.33
C GLN A 75 -4.26 -14.99 18.40
N GLY A 76 -4.93 -15.17 17.26
CA GLY A 76 -6.30 -15.69 17.20
C GLY A 76 -7.37 -14.70 17.66
N PHE A 77 -7.05 -13.43 17.80
CA PHE A 77 -8.03 -12.39 18.16
C PHE A 77 -7.64 -11.00 17.65
N LEU A 78 -8.65 -10.16 17.47
CA LEU A 78 -8.53 -8.76 17.11
C LEU A 78 -9.10 -7.92 18.25
N ASN A 79 -8.27 -7.12 18.92
CA ASN A 79 -8.77 -6.22 19.94
C ASN A 79 -9.33 -4.91 19.36
N SER A 80 -10.03 -4.15 20.19
CA SER A 80 -10.71 -2.93 19.75
C SER A 80 -9.78 -1.90 19.11
N SER A 81 -8.54 -1.73 19.60
CA SER A 81 -7.61 -0.76 19.03
C SER A 81 -7.06 -1.22 17.69
N SER A 82 -6.78 -2.51 17.53
CA SER A 82 -6.39 -3.08 16.25
C SER A 82 -7.55 -3.08 15.24
N SER A 83 -8.77 -3.35 15.68
CA SER A 83 -9.97 -3.25 14.82
C SER A 83 -10.14 -1.83 14.28
N THR A 84 -10.13 -0.82 15.15
CA THR A 84 -10.20 0.59 14.72
C THR A 84 -9.09 0.93 13.73
N ARG A 85 -7.87 0.45 13.97
CA ARG A 85 -6.75 0.71 13.06
C ARG A 85 -6.91 0.03 11.71
N PHE A 86 -7.48 -1.20 11.67
CA PHE A 86 -7.81 -1.85 10.40
C PHE A 86 -8.88 -1.10 9.62
N ASP A 87 -9.91 -0.60 10.26
CA ASP A 87 -10.94 0.23 9.62
C ASP A 87 -10.32 1.49 8.99
N GLU A 88 -9.40 2.16 9.70
CA GLU A 88 -8.65 3.29 9.18
C GLU A 88 -7.78 2.91 7.97
N LEU A 89 -7.08 1.76 8.03
CA LEU A 89 -6.24 1.26 6.95
C LEU A 89 -7.06 0.91 5.70
N LEU A 90 -8.22 0.28 5.86
CA LEU A 90 -9.12 -0.03 4.74
C LEU A 90 -9.63 1.24 4.06
N GLN A 91 -10.10 2.23 4.84
CA GLN A 91 -10.52 3.52 4.29
C GLN A 91 -9.37 4.24 3.56
N GLN A 92 -8.17 4.16 4.12
CA GLN A 92 -6.98 4.74 3.48
C GLN A 92 -6.62 4.01 2.19
N LEU A 93 -6.69 2.67 2.16
CA LEU A 93 -6.44 1.87 0.95
C LEU A 93 -7.46 2.16 -0.14
N GLU A 94 -8.74 2.26 0.19
CA GLU A 94 -9.80 2.61 -0.76
C GLU A 94 -9.52 3.97 -1.43
N LYS A 95 -9.18 4.98 -0.62
CA LYS A 95 -8.81 6.31 -1.12
C LYS A 95 -7.58 6.26 -2.01
N LEU A 96 -6.52 5.58 -1.57
CA LEU A 96 -5.27 5.45 -2.32
C LEU A 96 -5.47 4.65 -3.61
N GLN A 97 -6.31 3.63 -3.63
CA GLN A 97 -6.65 2.86 -4.82
C GLN A 97 -7.35 3.74 -5.86
N ALA A 98 -8.29 4.57 -5.44
CA ALA A 98 -8.95 5.51 -6.34
C ALA A 98 -7.95 6.53 -6.92
N GLU A 99 -7.08 7.10 -6.08
CA GLU A 99 -6.04 8.04 -6.51
C GLU A 99 -5.02 7.38 -7.45
N TYR A 100 -4.57 6.17 -7.11
CA TYR A 100 -3.65 5.37 -7.93
C TYR A 100 -4.24 5.09 -9.32
N GLY A 101 -5.50 4.65 -9.38
CA GLY A 101 -6.18 4.38 -10.63
C GLY A 101 -6.29 5.61 -11.53
N LEU A 102 -6.62 6.77 -10.96
CA LEU A 102 -6.70 8.05 -11.71
C LEU A 102 -5.34 8.47 -12.25
N LYS A 103 -4.31 8.47 -11.39
CA LYS A 103 -2.94 8.84 -11.80
C LYS A 103 -2.37 7.92 -12.87
N LEU A 104 -2.69 6.63 -12.76
CA LEU A 104 -2.28 5.63 -13.72
C LEU A 104 -2.96 5.86 -15.09
N GLN A 105 -4.26 6.14 -15.11
CA GLN A 105 -4.99 6.48 -16.34
C GLN A 105 -4.43 7.76 -16.98
N ASP A 106 -4.12 8.78 -16.18
CA ASP A 106 -3.52 10.02 -16.66
C ASP A 106 -2.14 9.77 -17.31
N ALA A 107 -1.31 8.94 -16.67
CA ALA A 107 0.01 8.58 -17.18
C ALA A 107 -0.07 7.77 -18.49
N LEU A 108 -0.97 6.79 -18.56
CA LEU A 108 -1.20 5.98 -19.76
C LEU A 108 -1.83 6.82 -20.89
N GLY A 109 -2.74 7.74 -20.57
CA GLY A 109 -3.40 8.62 -21.53
C GLY A 109 -2.48 9.67 -22.14
N ALA A 110 -1.38 10.02 -21.48
CA ALA A 110 -0.46 11.06 -21.93
C ALA A 110 0.39 10.65 -23.15
N SER A 111 0.61 9.33 -23.36
CA SER A 111 1.45 8.83 -24.45
C SER A 111 0.98 7.47 -24.94
N LYS A 112 0.86 7.30 -26.27
CA LYS A 112 0.58 5.99 -26.88
C LYS A 112 1.68 4.96 -26.58
N ALA A 113 2.92 5.40 -26.47
CA ALA A 113 4.04 4.53 -26.14
C ALA A 113 3.96 4.04 -24.68
N ALA A 114 3.64 4.93 -23.73
CA ALA A 114 3.40 4.57 -22.34
C ALA A 114 2.24 3.57 -22.22
N HIS A 115 1.11 3.84 -22.88
CA HIS A 115 -0.04 2.92 -22.90
C HIS A 115 0.36 1.54 -23.42
N ALA A 116 1.02 1.45 -24.55
CA ALA A 116 1.43 0.16 -25.15
C ALA A 116 2.41 -0.63 -24.28
N ALA A 117 3.29 0.07 -23.55
CA ALA A 117 4.31 -0.57 -22.71
C ALA A 117 3.79 -0.98 -21.32
N LEU A 118 2.88 -0.22 -20.73
CA LEU A 118 2.55 -0.31 -19.31
C LEU A 118 1.12 -0.77 -19.02
N ASP A 119 0.22 -0.82 -20.00
CA ASP A 119 -1.21 -1.12 -19.78
C ASP A 119 -1.44 -2.44 -19.02
N SER A 120 -0.74 -3.50 -19.39
CA SER A 120 -0.84 -4.81 -18.73
C SER A 120 -0.33 -4.77 -17.27
N LEU A 121 0.80 -4.09 -17.04
CA LEU A 121 1.36 -3.95 -15.69
C LEU A 121 0.46 -3.07 -14.82
N ALA A 122 -0.08 -2.02 -15.38
CA ALA A 122 -1.02 -1.12 -14.75
C ALA A 122 -2.30 -1.83 -14.30
N SER A 123 -2.86 -2.64 -15.18
CA SER A 123 -4.03 -3.48 -14.87
C SER A 123 -3.73 -4.46 -13.73
N THR A 124 -2.58 -5.14 -13.79
CA THR A 124 -2.14 -6.08 -12.75
C THR A 124 -1.94 -5.38 -11.42
N SER A 125 -1.26 -4.24 -11.40
CA SER A 125 -1.00 -3.46 -10.19
C SER A 125 -2.32 -2.99 -9.54
N ASN A 126 -3.25 -2.45 -10.32
CA ASN A 126 -4.53 -2.00 -9.80
C ASN A 126 -5.38 -3.16 -9.25
N ALA A 127 -5.39 -4.32 -9.93
CA ALA A 127 -6.05 -5.52 -9.44
C ALA A 127 -5.43 -6.02 -8.13
N SER A 128 -4.10 -5.96 -8.00
CA SER A 128 -3.38 -6.38 -6.78
C SER A 128 -3.73 -5.52 -5.57
N LEU A 129 -3.94 -4.21 -5.76
CA LEU A 129 -4.38 -3.33 -4.68
C LEU A 129 -5.77 -3.71 -4.17
N LYS A 130 -6.70 -3.97 -5.09
CA LYS A 130 -8.05 -4.42 -4.74
C LYS A 130 -8.01 -5.74 -3.97
N GLN A 131 -7.27 -6.72 -4.46
CA GLN A 131 -7.10 -8.00 -3.78
C GLN A 131 -6.46 -7.86 -2.39
N GLY A 132 -5.55 -6.91 -2.20
CA GLY A 132 -4.97 -6.61 -0.89
C GLY A 132 -6.01 -6.11 0.11
N SER A 133 -6.89 -5.21 -0.30
CA SER A 133 -8.01 -4.74 0.54
C SER A 133 -8.99 -5.87 0.88
N GLU A 134 -9.35 -6.68 -0.12
CA GLU A 134 -10.24 -7.85 0.06
C GLU A 134 -9.64 -8.86 1.05
N LEU A 135 -8.34 -9.16 0.97
CA LEU A 135 -7.68 -10.05 1.93
C LEU A 135 -7.74 -9.52 3.37
N PHE A 136 -7.56 -8.22 3.58
CA PHE A 136 -7.68 -7.63 4.92
C PHE A 136 -9.10 -7.71 5.44
N GLU A 137 -10.06 -7.39 4.60
CA GLU A 137 -11.48 -7.41 4.95
C GLU A 137 -11.94 -8.83 5.30
N GLU A 138 -11.73 -9.78 4.39
CA GLU A 138 -12.23 -11.14 4.52
C GLU A 138 -11.54 -11.94 5.63
N GLN A 139 -10.20 -11.85 5.75
CA GLN A 139 -9.44 -12.71 6.66
C GLN A 139 -9.21 -12.11 8.04
N VAL A 140 -9.39 -10.80 8.21
CA VAL A 140 -9.11 -10.13 9.48
C VAL A 140 -10.33 -9.40 10.04
N VAL A 141 -10.92 -8.49 9.26
CA VAL A 141 -11.96 -7.58 9.79
C VAL A 141 -13.31 -8.26 9.88
N MET A 142 -13.73 -8.99 8.85
CA MET A 142 -15.03 -9.66 8.76
C MET A 142 -14.99 -11.15 9.13
N ALA A 143 -13.82 -11.68 9.46
CA ALA A 143 -13.68 -13.06 9.85
C ALA A 143 -14.40 -13.34 11.18
N GLU A 144 -15.27 -14.35 11.23
CA GLU A 144 -15.94 -14.78 12.46
C GLU A 144 -14.94 -15.34 13.47
N THR A 145 -13.88 -16.01 12.97
CA THR A 145 -12.77 -16.56 13.73
C THR A 145 -11.46 -16.22 13.04
N LEU A 146 -10.43 -15.85 13.81
CA LEU A 146 -9.09 -15.59 13.30
C LEU A 146 -8.25 -16.86 13.34
N ASP A 147 -8.61 -17.86 12.55
CA ASP A 147 -7.96 -19.19 12.50
C ASP A 147 -7.19 -19.45 11.21
N ALA A 148 -7.23 -18.51 10.25
CA ALA A 148 -6.41 -18.60 9.05
C ALA A 148 -4.91 -18.59 9.39
N PRO A 149 -4.07 -19.41 8.70
CA PRO A 149 -2.63 -19.40 8.91
C PRO A 149 -2.05 -18.02 8.61
N TRP A 150 -1.45 -17.40 9.62
CA TRP A 150 -0.87 -16.05 9.46
C TRP A 150 0.22 -15.99 8.38
N GLN A 151 0.91 -17.11 8.14
CA GLN A 151 1.93 -17.21 7.08
C GLN A 151 1.33 -17.04 5.69
N ASP A 152 0.20 -17.71 5.41
CA ASP A 152 -0.48 -17.65 4.13
C ASP A 152 -1.00 -16.23 3.85
N PHE A 153 -1.55 -15.59 4.88
CA PHE A 153 -1.95 -14.19 4.81
C PHE A 153 -0.75 -13.27 4.51
N TYR A 154 0.33 -13.41 5.28
CA TYR A 154 1.55 -12.61 5.11
C TYR A 154 2.15 -12.77 3.72
N ASP A 155 2.25 -13.99 3.21
CA ASP A 155 2.79 -14.30 1.90
C ASP A 155 1.86 -13.84 0.78
N GLY A 156 0.55 -13.94 0.99
CA GLY A 156 -0.48 -13.40 0.09
C GLY A 156 -0.32 -11.91 -0.13
N VAL A 157 -0.33 -11.12 0.94
CA VAL A 157 -0.16 -9.66 0.87
C VAL A 157 1.23 -9.30 0.31
N SER A 158 2.28 -10.03 0.67
CA SER A 158 3.64 -9.78 0.16
C SER A 158 3.74 -9.95 -1.35
N ARG A 159 3.05 -10.96 -1.93
CA ARG A 159 2.97 -11.14 -3.39
C ARG A 159 2.25 -9.98 -4.07
N LEU A 160 1.14 -9.52 -3.50
CA LEU A 160 0.39 -8.38 -4.03
C LEU A 160 1.22 -7.09 -4.02
N MET A 161 1.95 -6.84 -2.93
CA MET A 161 2.90 -5.73 -2.85
C MET A 161 3.99 -5.82 -3.93
N ALA A 162 4.56 -7.01 -4.14
CA ALA A 162 5.57 -7.22 -5.17
C ALA A 162 5.02 -6.97 -6.59
N GLN A 163 3.76 -7.33 -6.85
CA GLN A 163 3.09 -7.05 -8.12
C GLN A 163 2.84 -5.55 -8.32
N THR A 164 2.53 -4.82 -7.26
CA THR A 164 2.39 -3.35 -7.32
C THR A 164 3.71 -2.68 -7.71
N TYR A 165 4.83 -3.16 -7.20
CA TYR A 165 6.17 -2.64 -7.53
C TYR A 165 6.66 -3.00 -8.94
N GLN A 166 6.00 -3.90 -9.68
CA GLN A 166 6.41 -4.21 -11.05
C GLN A 166 6.18 -3.06 -12.04
N LEU A 167 5.35 -2.10 -11.66
CA LEU A 167 5.09 -0.91 -12.48
C LEU A 167 6.17 0.17 -12.29
N ASP A 168 6.83 0.21 -11.12
CA ASP A 168 7.87 1.17 -10.77
C ASP A 168 9.23 0.78 -11.39
#